data_6fce46de6c45a7560f263b1b1ec40be8
#
_entry.id   6fce46de6c45a7560f263b1b1ec40be8
#
_cell.length_a   1.000
_cell.length_b   1.000
_cell.length_c   1.000
_cell.angle_alpha   90.00
_cell.angle_beta   90.00
_cell.angle_gamma   90.00
#
_symmetry.space_group_name_H-M   'P 1'
#
loop_
_entity.id
_entity.type
_entity.pdbx_description
1 polymer ?
#
loop_
_entity_poly.entity_id
_entity_poly.type
_entity_poly.pdbx_seq_one_letter_code
_entity_poly.pdbx_strand_id
1 'polypeptide(L)'
;MNSGEFARLAGVTQRALRHWRNLGLLSEVTAGDNGYYDYTVRDLLKVLRIKNLSALGFSLTQVREMLADDGDDGAAISALDASLAEQIASLEAQRQMLALLAKYDLPAETPVNFVRLIALLVQHGYPSALLKREIDGLLMADHLMDEAGLAVIIACYEKIIDEGLFDAYCRFGEAMYALSAQTSDEGIAALADQGTALFRTLLDDGVLEAAVAQGAVPDELEALFRIYDGEIFYAQQEAVVARILDNLQQEA
;
A
#
# COMPACT_ATOMS: atom_id res chain seq x y z
N MET A 1 -46.55 15.63 -21.73
CA MET A 1 -46.07 14.22 -21.91
C MET A 1 -45.98 13.57 -20.53
N ASN A 2 -46.51 12.36 -20.39
CA ASN A 2 -46.47 11.70 -19.07
C ASN A 2 -45.06 11.18 -18.72
N SER A 3 -44.82 10.90 -17.42
CA SER A 3 -43.49 10.51 -16.89
C SER A 3 -42.94 9.23 -17.55
N GLY A 4 -43.81 8.30 -17.95
CA GLY A 4 -43.39 7.04 -18.62
C GLY A 4 -42.93 7.25 -20.05
N GLU A 5 -43.69 8.04 -20.80
CA GLU A 5 -43.34 8.43 -22.17
C GLU A 5 -42.07 9.26 -22.20
N PHE A 6 -41.95 10.21 -21.29
CA PHE A 6 -40.79 11.06 -21.17
C PHE A 6 -39.53 10.29 -20.77
N ALA A 7 -39.63 9.38 -19.80
CA ALA A 7 -38.51 8.52 -19.40
C ALA A 7 -38.01 7.68 -20.58
N ARG A 8 -38.94 7.10 -21.36
CA ARG A 8 -38.60 6.32 -22.55
C ARG A 8 -37.94 7.17 -23.63
N LEU A 9 -38.48 8.37 -23.90
CA LEU A 9 -37.90 9.31 -24.86
C LEU A 9 -36.51 9.77 -24.47
N ALA A 10 -36.29 10.08 -23.20
CA ALA A 10 -34.99 10.51 -22.65
C ALA A 10 -34.00 9.35 -22.46
N GLY A 11 -34.44 8.10 -22.61
CA GLY A 11 -33.61 6.91 -22.37
C GLY A 11 -33.16 6.79 -20.92
N VAL A 12 -34.09 7.03 -19.97
CA VAL A 12 -33.86 6.95 -18.51
C VAL A 12 -35.01 6.19 -17.84
N THR A 13 -34.82 5.80 -16.57
CA THR A 13 -35.88 5.19 -15.79
C THR A 13 -36.74 6.27 -15.10
N GLN A 14 -38.03 5.97 -14.84
CA GLN A 14 -38.87 6.86 -14.03
C GLN A 14 -38.29 7.07 -12.62
N ARG A 15 -37.57 6.07 -12.08
CA ARG A 15 -36.86 6.18 -10.79
C ARG A 15 -35.73 7.22 -10.85
N ALA A 16 -34.98 7.26 -11.94
CA ALA A 16 -33.95 8.27 -12.16
C ALA A 16 -34.54 9.69 -12.23
N LEU A 17 -35.64 9.86 -12.98
CA LEU A 17 -36.34 11.16 -13.03
C LEU A 17 -36.82 11.64 -11.66
N ARG A 18 -37.38 10.73 -10.86
CA ARG A 18 -37.82 11.03 -9.49
C ARG A 18 -36.62 11.40 -8.60
N HIS A 19 -35.54 10.66 -8.71
CA HIS A 19 -34.31 10.93 -7.97
C HIS A 19 -33.72 12.31 -8.31
N TRP A 20 -33.61 12.63 -9.60
CA TRP A 20 -33.08 13.91 -10.05
C TRP A 20 -33.98 15.11 -9.64
N ARG A 21 -35.28 14.92 -9.60
CA ARG A 21 -36.20 15.95 -9.04
C ARG A 21 -35.93 16.14 -7.53
N ASN A 22 -35.84 15.08 -6.77
CA ASN A 22 -35.55 15.16 -5.33
C ASN A 22 -34.21 15.84 -5.04
N LEU A 23 -33.25 15.77 -5.95
CA LEU A 23 -31.96 16.46 -5.86
C LEU A 23 -31.99 17.89 -6.41
N GLY A 24 -33.14 18.38 -6.90
CA GLY A 24 -33.27 19.72 -7.48
C GLY A 24 -32.60 19.88 -8.85
N LEU A 25 -32.18 18.77 -9.51
CA LEU A 25 -31.61 18.80 -10.85
C LEU A 25 -32.66 19.07 -11.95
N LEU A 26 -33.87 18.64 -11.73
CA LEU A 26 -35.03 18.96 -12.58
C LEU A 26 -35.95 19.88 -11.80
N SER A 27 -36.48 20.90 -12.50
CA SER A 27 -37.48 21.81 -11.94
C SER A 27 -38.68 21.03 -11.42
N GLU A 28 -39.37 21.52 -10.40
CA GLU A 28 -40.67 21.00 -10.04
C GLU A 28 -41.59 21.17 -11.23
N VAL A 29 -41.83 20.06 -11.91
CA VAL A 29 -42.86 20.04 -12.96
C VAL A 29 -44.19 20.16 -12.24
N THR A 30 -44.92 21.22 -12.49
CA THR A 30 -46.25 21.40 -11.93
C THR A 30 -47.10 20.17 -12.27
N ALA A 31 -47.53 19.47 -11.24
CA ALA A 31 -48.55 18.45 -11.43
C ALA A 31 -49.81 19.17 -11.95
N GLY A 32 -50.24 18.82 -13.12
CA GLY A 32 -51.56 19.29 -13.62
C GLY A 32 -52.64 18.82 -12.66
N ASP A 33 -53.82 19.40 -12.74
CA ASP A 33 -54.99 19.12 -11.88
C ASP A 33 -55.35 17.64 -11.78
N ASN A 34 -54.80 16.82 -12.66
CA ASN A 34 -54.97 15.35 -12.76
C ASN A 34 -53.77 14.54 -12.18
N GLY A 35 -52.83 15.19 -11.51
CA GLY A 35 -51.65 14.52 -10.88
C GLY A 35 -50.58 14.04 -11.86
N TYR A 36 -50.70 14.37 -13.14
CA TYR A 36 -49.71 14.02 -14.15
C TYR A 36 -48.68 15.15 -14.34
N TYR A 37 -47.44 14.81 -14.43
CA TYR A 37 -46.38 15.76 -14.73
C TYR A 37 -46.34 16.06 -16.23
N ASP A 38 -46.36 17.32 -16.61
CA ASP A 38 -46.28 17.76 -17.99
C ASP A 38 -44.87 18.19 -18.37
N TYR A 39 -44.07 17.26 -18.88
CA TYR A 39 -42.69 17.50 -19.30
C TYR A 39 -42.60 18.25 -20.63
N THR A 40 -41.69 19.21 -20.69
CA THR A 40 -41.40 20.05 -21.84
C THR A 40 -40.13 19.60 -22.59
N VAL A 41 -39.88 20.20 -23.75
CA VAL A 41 -38.60 20.00 -24.48
C VAL A 41 -37.40 20.53 -23.68
N ARG A 42 -37.59 21.56 -22.87
CA ARG A 42 -36.55 22.08 -21.99
C ARG A 42 -36.14 21.06 -20.91
N ASP A 43 -37.11 20.34 -20.37
CA ASP A 43 -36.85 19.26 -19.41
C ASP A 43 -36.09 18.12 -20.08
N LEU A 44 -36.43 17.79 -21.35
CA LEU A 44 -35.72 16.80 -22.12
C LEU A 44 -34.24 17.19 -22.30
N LEU A 45 -33.97 18.42 -22.73
CA LEU A 45 -32.61 18.93 -22.87
C LEU A 45 -31.84 18.89 -21.55
N LYS A 46 -32.49 19.23 -20.42
CA LYS A 46 -31.89 19.14 -19.11
C LYS A 46 -31.51 17.71 -18.73
N VAL A 47 -32.43 16.75 -18.97
CA VAL A 47 -32.17 15.33 -18.73
C VAL A 47 -31.01 14.82 -19.59
N LEU A 48 -30.93 15.21 -20.84
CA LEU A 48 -29.83 14.81 -21.74
C LEU A 48 -28.48 15.39 -21.27
N ARG A 49 -28.45 16.64 -20.81
CA ARG A 49 -27.27 17.27 -20.20
C ARG A 49 -26.82 16.52 -18.94
N ILE A 50 -27.73 16.20 -18.02
CA ILE A 50 -27.44 15.41 -16.82
C ILE A 50 -26.82 14.05 -17.22
N LYS A 51 -27.40 13.36 -18.19
CA LYS A 51 -26.87 12.07 -18.68
C LYS A 51 -25.45 12.20 -19.23
N ASN A 52 -25.21 13.19 -20.06
CA ASN A 52 -23.90 13.39 -20.69
C ASN A 52 -22.83 13.71 -19.63
N LEU A 53 -23.11 14.63 -18.70
CA LEU A 53 -22.19 14.97 -17.63
C LEU A 53 -21.93 13.77 -16.70
N SER A 54 -22.98 13.04 -16.33
CA SER A 54 -22.83 11.82 -15.51
C SER A 54 -22.06 10.71 -16.26
N ALA A 55 -22.21 10.58 -17.57
CA ALA A 55 -21.44 9.63 -18.36
C ALA A 55 -19.94 9.99 -18.46
N LEU A 56 -19.59 11.26 -18.33
CA LEU A 56 -18.20 11.72 -18.20
C LEU A 56 -17.60 11.43 -16.81
N GLY A 57 -18.43 11.10 -15.80
CA GLY A 57 -17.96 10.79 -14.45
C GLY A 57 -18.28 11.87 -13.41
N PHE A 58 -18.92 12.97 -13.78
CA PHE A 58 -19.33 13.98 -12.81
C PHE A 58 -20.37 13.44 -11.84
N SER A 59 -20.21 13.71 -10.55
CA SER A 59 -21.21 13.44 -9.54
C SER A 59 -22.47 14.30 -9.77
N LEU A 60 -23.63 13.84 -9.30
CA LEU A 60 -24.88 14.62 -9.44
C LEU A 60 -24.82 15.97 -8.72
N THR A 61 -24.00 16.14 -7.71
CA THR A 61 -23.77 17.43 -7.06
C THR A 61 -23.04 18.39 -8.00
N GLN A 62 -21.94 17.95 -8.60
CA GLN A 62 -21.20 18.72 -9.61
C GLN A 62 -22.09 19.06 -10.82
N VAL A 63 -22.86 18.07 -11.31
CA VAL A 63 -23.81 18.31 -12.40
C VAL A 63 -24.84 19.38 -12.05
N ARG A 64 -25.32 19.41 -10.81
CA ARG A 64 -26.26 20.45 -10.36
C ARG A 64 -25.62 21.85 -10.35
N GLU A 65 -24.38 21.95 -9.88
CA GLU A 65 -23.63 23.19 -9.88
C GLU A 65 -23.37 23.69 -11.31
N MET A 66 -22.90 22.83 -12.20
CA MET A 66 -22.67 23.14 -13.62
C MET A 66 -23.95 23.52 -14.37
N LEU A 67 -25.12 23.01 -14.00
CA LEU A 67 -26.41 23.37 -14.59
C LEU A 67 -27.01 24.64 -14.00
N ALA A 68 -26.57 25.07 -12.83
CA ALA A 68 -27.03 26.28 -12.16
C ALA A 68 -26.23 27.53 -12.55
N ASP A 69 -24.97 27.32 -12.93
CA ASP A 69 -24.05 28.38 -13.34
C ASP A 69 -23.93 28.34 -14.88
N ASP A 70 -24.23 29.45 -15.56
CA ASP A 70 -23.94 29.63 -16.98
C ASP A 70 -22.44 29.93 -17.22
N GLY A 71 -21.58 29.61 -16.21
CA GLY A 71 -20.16 29.89 -16.15
C GLY A 71 -19.27 28.92 -16.90
N ASP A 72 -17.99 29.07 -16.65
CA ASP A 72 -16.93 28.26 -17.23
C ASP A 72 -16.82 26.88 -16.55
N ASP A 73 -17.27 25.83 -17.21
CA ASP A 73 -17.12 24.43 -16.77
C ASP A 73 -15.65 23.94 -16.77
N GLY A 74 -14.70 24.76 -17.25
CA GLY A 74 -13.30 24.38 -17.44
C GLY A 74 -12.61 23.93 -16.17
N ALA A 75 -12.87 24.61 -15.03
CA ALA A 75 -12.32 24.23 -13.75
C ALA A 75 -12.82 22.87 -13.27
N ALA A 76 -14.10 22.58 -13.42
CA ALA A 76 -14.71 21.29 -13.06
C ALA A 76 -14.18 20.15 -13.94
N ILE A 77 -14.05 20.41 -15.25
CA ILE A 77 -13.48 19.45 -16.20
C ILE A 77 -12.01 19.15 -15.85
N SER A 78 -11.19 20.18 -15.58
CA SER A 78 -9.80 20.00 -15.20
C SER A 78 -9.63 19.25 -13.88
N ALA A 79 -10.48 19.50 -12.89
CA ALA A 79 -10.47 18.78 -11.63
C ALA A 79 -10.83 17.30 -11.79
N LEU A 80 -11.82 16.99 -12.62
CA LEU A 80 -12.19 15.61 -12.92
C LEU A 80 -11.07 14.88 -13.68
N ASP A 81 -10.46 15.52 -14.67
CA ASP A 81 -9.33 14.96 -15.43
C ASP A 81 -8.14 14.65 -14.52
N ALA A 82 -7.77 15.58 -13.63
CA ALA A 82 -6.71 15.37 -12.64
C ALA A 82 -7.02 14.17 -11.71
N SER A 83 -8.26 14.08 -11.21
CA SER A 83 -8.68 12.95 -10.37
C SER A 83 -8.63 11.60 -11.12
N LEU A 84 -9.01 11.57 -12.38
CA LEU A 84 -8.92 10.38 -13.22
C LEU A 84 -7.44 10.00 -13.49
N ALA A 85 -6.58 10.99 -13.72
CA ALA A 85 -5.15 10.76 -13.90
C ALA A 85 -4.51 10.13 -12.64
N GLU A 86 -4.86 10.62 -11.45
CA GLU A 86 -4.41 10.02 -10.16
C GLU A 86 -4.91 8.57 -10.01
N GLN A 87 -6.17 8.30 -10.34
CA GLN A 87 -6.72 6.94 -10.29
C GLN A 87 -6.02 6.00 -11.27
N ILE A 88 -5.73 6.47 -12.49
CA ILE A 88 -4.98 5.70 -13.50
C ILE A 88 -3.58 5.39 -12.97
N ALA A 89 -2.86 6.38 -12.43
CA ALA A 89 -1.52 6.19 -11.88
C ALA A 89 -1.52 5.17 -10.73
N SER A 90 -2.50 5.24 -9.83
CA SER A 90 -2.68 4.28 -8.74
C SER A 90 -2.93 2.85 -9.26
N LEU A 91 -3.83 2.69 -10.24
CA LEU A 91 -4.13 1.39 -10.84
C LEU A 91 -2.93 0.81 -11.60
N GLU A 92 -2.16 1.66 -12.28
CA GLU A 92 -0.92 1.25 -12.95
C GLU A 92 0.14 0.78 -11.96
N ALA A 93 0.31 1.48 -10.83
CA ALA A 93 1.20 1.05 -9.74
C ALA A 93 0.78 -0.32 -9.17
N GLN A 94 -0.52 -0.51 -8.91
CA GLN A 94 -1.04 -1.80 -8.45
C GLN A 94 -0.76 -2.93 -9.46
N ARG A 95 -0.97 -2.67 -10.76
CA ARG A 95 -0.65 -3.65 -11.82
C ARG A 95 0.84 -3.99 -11.87
N GLN A 96 1.71 -3.02 -11.66
CA GLN A 96 3.16 -3.26 -11.59
C GLN A 96 3.52 -4.17 -10.41
N MET A 97 2.92 -3.94 -9.22
CA MET A 97 3.13 -4.82 -8.07
C MET A 97 2.65 -6.26 -8.33
N LEU A 98 1.44 -6.42 -8.89
CA LEU A 98 0.92 -7.74 -9.27
C LEU A 98 1.81 -8.44 -10.30
N ALA A 99 2.39 -7.70 -11.23
CA ALA A 99 3.32 -8.26 -12.22
C ALA A 99 4.63 -8.75 -11.56
N LEU A 100 5.13 -8.05 -10.53
CA LEU A 100 6.30 -8.50 -9.76
C LEU A 100 5.98 -9.76 -8.95
N LEU A 101 4.84 -9.79 -8.25
CA LEU A 101 4.39 -10.98 -7.51
C LEU A 101 4.32 -12.20 -8.45
N ALA A 102 3.69 -12.05 -9.60
CA ALA A 102 3.57 -13.13 -10.58
C ALA A 102 4.92 -13.54 -11.20
N LYS A 103 5.79 -12.57 -11.52
CA LYS A 103 7.08 -12.81 -12.15
C LYS A 103 8.04 -13.61 -11.25
N TYR A 104 8.01 -13.32 -9.95
CA TYR A 104 8.93 -13.92 -8.98
C TYR A 104 8.27 -14.99 -8.10
N ASP A 105 7.03 -15.37 -8.43
CA ASP A 105 6.23 -16.37 -7.67
C ASP A 105 6.15 -16.04 -6.17
N LEU A 106 5.94 -14.74 -5.87
CA LEU A 106 5.86 -14.26 -4.50
C LEU A 106 4.46 -14.49 -3.92
N PRO A 107 4.35 -14.76 -2.60
CA PRO A 107 3.07 -14.84 -1.91
C PRO A 107 2.24 -13.57 -2.07
N ALA A 108 0.91 -13.72 -2.20
CA ALA A 108 0.01 -12.58 -2.35
C ALA A 108 -0.06 -11.69 -1.08
N GLU A 109 0.30 -12.23 0.07
CA GLU A 109 0.43 -11.52 1.36
C GLU A 109 1.68 -10.66 1.48
N THR A 110 2.58 -10.68 0.48
CA THR A 110 3.78 -9.84 0.49
C THR A 110 3.40 -8.36 0.67
N PRO A 111 3.95 -7.65 1.68
CA PRO A 111 3.59 -6.26 1.94
C PRO A 111 3.88 -5.37 0.75
N VAL A 112 2.93 -4.50 0.38
CA VAL A 112 3.00 -3.69 -0.84
C VAL A 112 4.27 -2.83 -0.89
N ASN A 113 4.67 -2.26 0.25
CA ASN A 113 5.86 -1.43 0.36
C ASN A 113 7.16 -2.22 0.10
N PHE A 114 7.14 -3.52 0.32
CA PHE A 114 8.32 -4.40 0.20
C PHE A 114 8.31 -5.30 -1.04
N VAL A 115 7.27 -5.30 -1.87
CA VAL A 115 7.20 -6.16 -3.07
C VAL A 115 8.43 -6.00 -3.97
N ARG A 116 8.87 -4.76 -4.19
CA ARG A 116 10.06 -4.47 -5.04
C ARG A 116 11.33 -4.99 -4.40
N LEU A 117 11.47 -4.79 -3.09
CA LEU A 117 12.62 -5.28 -2.34
C LEU A 117 12.70 -6.79 -2.37
N ILE A 118 11.61 -7.48 -2.05
CA ILE A 118 11.56 -8.94 -2.06
C ILE A 118 11.81 -9.50 -3.47
N ALA A 119 11.25 -8.87 -4.50
CA ALA A 119 11.54 -9.25 -5.87
C ALA A 119 13.04 -9.12 -6.21
N LEU A 120 13.70 -8.07 -5.70
CA LEU A 120 15.14 -7.85 -5.85
C LEU A 120 15.94 -8.92 -5.11
N LEU A 121 15.58 -9.25 -3.86
CA LEU A 121 16.22 -10.31 -3.09
C LEU A 121 16.13 -11.67 -3.82
N VAL A 122 14.94 -12.04 -4.31
CA VAL A 122 14.75 -13.29 -5.07
C VAL A 122 15.55 -13.28 -6.37
N GLN A 123 15.63 -12.14 -7.06
CA GLN A 123 16.46 -12.00 -8.27
C GLN A 123 17.93 -12.23 -7.99
N HIS A 124 18.43 -11.85 -6.79
CA HIS A 124 19.82 -12.08 -6.37
C HIS A 124 20.04 -13.48 -5.77
N GLY A 125 19.01 -14.33 -5.74
CA GLY A 125 19.13 -15.72 -5.28
C GLY A 125 18.85 -15.92 -3.79
N TYR A 126 18.03 -15.05 -3.17
CA TYR A 126 17.62 -15.21 -1.78
C TYR A 126 17.04 -16.62 -1.54
N PRO A 127 17.47 -17.33 -0.48
CA PRO A 127 17.05 -18.71 -0.24
C PRO A 127 15.53 -18.81 -0.04
N SER A 128 14.88 -19.66 -0.84
CA SER A 128 13.42 -19.83 -0.76
C SER A 128 12.94 -20.35 0.60
N ALA A 129 13.78 -21.10 1.31
CA ALA A 129 13.50 -21.59 2.66
C ALA A 129 13.37 -20.45 3.70
N LEU A 130 14.03 -19.32 3.46
CA LEU A 130 14.01 -18.15 4.34
C LEU A 130 12.93 -17.13 3.93
N LEU A 131 12.46 -17.20 2.67
CA LEU A 131 11.61 -16.16 2.07
C LEU A 131 10.32 -15.91 2.86
N LYS A 132 9.66 -16.97 3.31
CA LYS A 132 8.42 -16.81 4.09
C LYS A 132 8.65 -16.01 5.38
N ARG A 133 9.72 -16.33 6.09
CA ARG A 133 10.06 -15.67 7.35
C ARG A 133 10.45 -14.20 7.12
N GLU A 134 11.17 -13.96 6.05
CA GLU A 134 11.49 -12.59 5.62
C GLU A 134 10.23 -11.77 5.38
N ILE A 135 9.27 -12.33 4.64
CA ILE A 135 7.98 -11.70 4.38
C ILE A 135 7.20 -11.47 5.68
N ASP A 136 7.18 -12.44 6.60
CA ASP A 136 6.50 -12.31 7.89
C ASP A 136 7.10 -11.16 8.74
N GLY A 137 8.43 -11.05 8.77
CA GLY A 137 9.13 -9.95 9.45
C GLY A 137 8.85 -8.59 8.83
N LEU A 138 8.89 -8.50 7.50
CA LEU A 138 8.56 -7.28 6.77
C LEU A 138 7.09 -6.90 6.88
N LEU A 139 6.18 -7.87 7.01
CA LEU A 139 4.76 -7.62 7.24
C LEU A 139 4.53 -6.97 8.62
N MET A 140 5.25 -7.43 9.66
CA MET A 140 5.21 -6.79 10.98
C MET A 140 5.78 -5.37 10.92
N ALA A 141 6.91 -5.19 10.26
CA ALA A 141 7.51 -3.88 10.09
C ALA A 141 6.59 -2.90 9.37
N ASP A 142 5.94 -3.34 8.29
CA ASP A 142 4.98 -2.55 7.50
C ASP A 142 3.77 -2.07 8.33
N HIS A 143 3.37 -2.88 9.32
CA HIS A 143 2.25 -2.54 10.22
C HIS A 143 2.64 -1.60 11.36
N LEU A 144 3.86 -1.69 11.86
CA LEU A 144 4.28 -1.07 13.12
C LEU A 144 5.14 0.18 12.94
N MET A 145 5.80 0.31 11.79
CA MET A 145 6.71 1.42 11.51
C MET A 145 6.03 2.48 10.65
N ASP A 146 6.46 3.71 10.81
CA ASP A 146 6.11 4.81 9.93
C ASP A 146 6.96 4.79 8.63
N GLU A 147 6.67 5.72 7.73
CA GLU A 147 7.35 5.84 6.43
C GLU A 147 8.88 6.00 6.58
N ALA A 148 9.34 6.69 7.61
CA ALA A 148 10.76 6.89 7.87
C ALA A 148 11.43 5.57 8.30
N GLY A 149 10.81 4.81 9.19
CA GLY A 149 11.28 3.49 9.62
C GLY A 149 11.33 2.49 8.47
N LEU A 150 10.30 2.46 7.62
CA LEU A 150 10.26 1.59 6.42
C LEU A 150 11.38 1.96 5.43
N ALA A 151 11.66 3.24 5.24
CA ALA A 151 12.74 3.71 4.38
C ALA A 151 14.12 3.22 4.87
N VAL A 152 14.34 3.19 6.18
CA VAL A 152 15.57 2.65 6.77
C VAL A 152 15.74 1.17 6.48
N ILE A 153 14.68 0.37 6.63
CA ILE A 153 14.73 -1.06 6.32
C ILE A 153 15.13 -1.25 4.85
N ILE A 154 14.48 -0.54 3.94
CA ILE A 154 14.76 -0.62 2.50
C ILE A 154 16.24 -0.25 2.23
N ALA A 155 16.72 0.85 2.80
CA ALA A 155 18.11 1.30 2.65
C ALA A 155 19.12 0.27 3.15
N CYS A 156 18.83 -0.42 4.26
CA CYS A 156 19.70 -1.50 4.77
C CYS A 156 19.82 -2.65 3.78
N TYR A 157 18.72 -3.07 3.16
CA TYR A 157 18.78 -4.15 2.16
C TYR A 157 19.44 -3.72 0.87
N GLU A 158 19.22 -2.48 0.41
CA GLU A 158 19.91 -1.91 -0.74
C GLU A 158 21.43 -1.90 -0.49
N LYS A 159 21.86 -1.47 0.69
CA LYS A 159 23.26 -1.48 1.11
C LYS A 159 23.84 -2.90 1.12
N ILE A 160 23.11 -3.90 1.63
CA ILE A 160 23.52 -5.32 1.60
C ILE A 160 23.83 -5.78 0.18
N ILE A 161 23.03 -5.34 -0.78
CA ILE A 161 23.20 -5.71 -2.20
C ILE A 161 24.36 -4.93 -2.83
N ASP A 162 24.39 -3.61 -2.66
CA ASP A 162 25.33 -2.69 -3.32
C ASP A 162 26.78 -2.90 -2.83
N GLU A 163 26.98 -3.24 -1.56
CA GLU A 163 28.30 -3.53 -0.99
C GLU A 163 28.75 -4.98 -1.15
N GLY A 164 27.93 -5.83 -1.82
CA GLY A 164 28.28 -7.23 -2.05
C GLY A 164 28.20 -8.10 -0.79
N LEU A 165 27.43 -7.66 0.23
CA LEU A 165 27.23 -8.39 1.49
C LEU A 165 26.14 -9.47 1.37
N PHE A 166 25.44 -9.52 0.24
CA PHE A 166 24.28 -10.37 0.04
C PHE A 166 24.52 -11.84 0.34
N ASP A 167 25.63 -12.40 -0.15
CA ASP A 167 25.98 -13.80 0.12
C ASP A 167 26.28 -14.04 1.61
N ALA A 168 26.91 -13.08 2.29
CA ALA A 168 27.17 -13.17 3.73
C ALA A 168 25.86 -13.10 4.53
N TYR A 169 24.96 -12.22 4.15
CA TYR A 169 23.62 -12.09 4.72
C TYR A 169 22.81 -13.39 4.58
N CYS A 170 22.77 -13.97 3.37
CA CYS A 170 22.06 -15.24 3.13
C CYS A 170 22.66 -16.39 3.96
N ARG A 171 24.00 -16.54 3.98
CA ARG A 171 24.66 -17.56 4.80
C ARG A 171 24.41 -17.40 6.29
N PHE A 172 24.41 -16.17 6.78
CA PHE A 172 24.08 -15.88 8.18
C PHE A 172 22.62 -16.30 8.48
N GLY A 173 21.67 -15.93 7.62
CA GLY A 173 20.27 -16.32 7.75
C GLY A 173 20.07 -17.85 7.74
N GLU A 174 20.73 -18.56 6.81
CA GLU A 174 20.69 -20.02 6.76
C GLU A 174 21.31 -20.66 8.01
N ALA A 175 22.43 -20.14 8.49
CA ALA A 175 23.06 -20.61 9.71
C ALA A 175 22.21 -20.36 10.96
N MET A 176 21.57 -19.20 11.05
CA MET A 176 20.57 -18.89 12.10
C MET A 176 19.41 -19.89 12.07
N TYR A 177 18.91 -20.22 10.88
CA TYR A 177 17.82 -21.18 10.73
C TYR A 177 18.22 -22.62 11.06
N ALA A 178 19.50 -22.98 10.85
CA ALA A 178 20.03 -24.31 11.14
C ALA A 178 20.36 -24.55 12.62
N LEU A 179 20.31 -23.51 13.46
CA LEU A 179 20.55 -23.66 14.89
C LEU A 179 19.54 -24.64 15.53
N SER A 180 20.02 -25.41 16.49
CA SER A 180 19.23 -26.41 17.23
C SER A 180 19.65 -26.47 18.68
N ALA A 181 18.87 -27.19 19.50
CA ALA A 181 19.18 -27.41 20.91
C ALA A 181 20.55 -28.10 21.16
N GLN A 182 21.16 -28.70 20.14
CA GLN A 182 22.48 -29.35 20.21
C GLN A 182 23.62 -28.43 19.76
N THR A 183 23.34 -27.21 19.31
CA THR A 183 24.38 -26.26 18.91
C THR A 183 25.20 -25.86 20.13
N SER A 184 26.53 -26.00 20.06
CA SER A 184 27.44 -25.68 21.16
C SER A 184 27.57 -24.17 21.37
N ASP A 185 27.97 -23.77 22.58
CA ASP A 185 28.26 -22.36 22.91
C ASP A 185 29.33 -21.75 21.99
N GLU A 186 30.29 -22.55 21.53
CA GLU A 186 31.31 -22.13 20.55
C GLU A 186 30.66 -21.83 19.18
N GLY A 187 29.68 -22.65 18.75
CA GLY A 187 28.95 -22.44 17.52
C GLY A 187 28.08 -21.18 17.58
N ILE A 188 27.45 -20.94 18.74
CA ILE A 188 26.68 -19.72 19.01
C ILE A 188 27.61 -18.50 18.96
N ALA A 189 28.78 -18.57 19.60
CA ALA A 189 29.73 -17.48 19.59
C ALA A 189 30.24 -17.15 18.18
N ALA A 190 30.67 -18.18 17.45
CA ALA A 190 31.16 -18.00 16.10
C ALA A 190 30.12 -17.38 15.14
N LEU A 191 28.83 -17.76 15.28
CA LEU A 191 27.76 -17.18 14.49
C LEU A 191 27.44 -15.74 14.94
N ALA A 192 27.50 -15.45 16.23
CA ALA A 192 27.36 -14.10 16.74
C ALA A 192 28.46 -13.17 16.23
N ASP A 193 29.70 -13.63 16.17
CA ASP A 193 30.83 -12.86 15.60
C ASP A 193 30.61 -12.54 14.12
N GLN A 194 30.11 -13.51 13.35
CA GLN A 194 29.73 -13.28 11.94
C GLN A 194 28.62 -12.24 11.81
N GLY A 195 27.57 -12.37 12.62
CA GLY A 195 26.48 -11.41 12.66
C GLY A 195 26.97 -10.02 13.06
N THR A 196 27.81 -9.92 14.11
CA THR A 196 28.39 -8.65 14.54
C THR A 196 29.18 -7.96 13.43
N ALA A 197 30.00 -8.70 12.69
CA ALA A 197 30.77 -8.15 11.57
C ALA A 197 29.86 -7.64 10.44
N LEU A 198 28.81 -8.39 10.11
CA LEU A 198 27.81 -8.00 9.11
C LEU A 198 27.06 -6.73 9.53
N PHE A 199 26.51 -6.71 10.75
CA PHE A 199 25.76 -5.56 11.26
C PHE A 199 26.63 -4.32 11.44
N ARG A 200 27.89 -4.48 11.83
CA ARG A 200 28.84 -3.36 11.92
C ARG A 200 29.02 -2.65 10.58
N THR A 201 29.19 -3.41 9.50
CA THR A 201 29.30 -2.84 8.16
C THR A 201 28.03 -2.08 7.77
N LEU A 202 26.85 -2.57 8.19
CA LEU A 202 25.57 -1.89 7.92
C LEU A 202 25.37 -0.62 8.76
N LEU A 203 25.97 -0.57 9.96
CA LEU A 203 25.85 0.53 10.92
C LEU A 203 26.81 1.70 10.65
N ASP A 204 27.94 1.44 9.98
CA ASP A 204 29.09 2.39 9.85
C ASP A 204 28.74 3.73 9.16
N ASP A 205 27.61 3.85 8.46
CA ASP A 205 27.20 5.09 7.77
C ASP A 205 26.22 5.98 8.56
N GLY A 206 25.98 5.68 9.83
CA GLY A 206 25.07 6.46 10.68
C GLY A 206 23.59 6.38 10.30
N VAL A 207 23.22 5.58 9.30
CA VAL A 207 21.83 5.43 8.83
C VAL A 207 20.97 4.80 9.94
N LEU A 208 21.49 3.75 10.61
CA LEU A 208 20.78 3.10 11.69
C LEU A 208 20.86 3.91 12.99
N GLU A 209 22.00 4.57 13.29
CA GLU A 209 22.11 5.48 14.42
C GLU A 209 21.12 6.65 14.31
N ALA A 210 20.97 7.22 13.12
CA ALA A 210 19.97 8.25 12.86
C ALA A 210 18.54 7.74 13.02
N ALA A 211 18.25 6.50 12.60
CA ALA A 211 16.94 5.87 12.74
C ALA A 211 16.60 5.57 14.20
N VAL A 212 17.54 5.01 14.96
CA VAL A 212 17.38 4.74 16.39
C VAL A 212 17.25 6.04 17.19
N ALA A 213 18.06 7.06 16.87
CA ALA A 213 18.00 8.37 17.51
C ALA A 213 16.70 9.13 17.23
N GLN A 214 16.04 8.85 16.10
CA GLN A 214 14.75 9.43 15.73
C GLN A 214 13.55 8.63 16.27
N GLY A 215 13.78 7.55 17.02
CA GLY A 215 12.71 6.67 17.52
C GLY A 215 12.01 5.89 16.40
N ALA A 216 12.70 5.67 15.29
CA ALA A 216 12.14 4.96 14.13
C ALA A 216 11.89 3.47 14.39
N VAL A 217 12.41 2.92 15.51
CA VAL A 217 12.08 1.58 16.00
C VAL A 217 11.18 1.74 17.24
N PRO A 218 9.88 1.54 17.16
CA PRO A 218 8.98 1.62 18.30
C PRO A 218 9.31 0.56 19.37
N ASP A 219 9.17 0.91 20.65
CA ASP A 219 9.34 -0.06 21.76
C ASP A 219 8.39 -1.26 21.62
N GLU A 220 7.21 -1.05 21.03
CA GLU A 220 6.24 -2.09 20.71
C GLU A 220 6.77 -3.08 19.67
N LEU A 221 7.57 -2.60 18.72
CA LEU A 221 8.20 -3.44 17.71
C LEU A 221 9.26 -4.36 18.35
N GLU A 222 10.09 -3.82 19.25
CA GLU A 222 11.06 -4.61 20.01
C GLU A 222 10.35 -5.68 20.87
N ALA A 223 9.26 -5.32 21.55
CA ALA A 223 8.46 -6.25 22.33
C ALA A 223 7.81 -7.34 21.47
N LEU A 224 7.30 -6.99 20.28
CA LEU A 224 6.70 -7.93 19.34
C LEU A 224 7.74 -8.84 18.68
N PHE A 225 8.90 -8.31 18.31
CA PHE A 225 10.01 -9.15 17.84
C PHE A 225 10.44 -10.15 18.92
N ARG A 226 10.49 -9.75 20.18
CA ARG A 226 10.78 -10.69 21.30
C ARG A 226 9.71 -11.78 21.43
N ILE A 227 8.42 -11.46 21.27
CA ILE A 227 7.32 -12.45 21.30
C ILE A 227 7.42 -13.35 20.07
N TYR A 228 7.58 -12.77 18.89
CA TYR A 228 7.73 -13.47 17.62
C TYR A 228 8.99 -14.35 17.63
N ASP A 229 10.08 -13.82 18.11
CA ASP A 229 11.34 -14.56 18.29
C ASP A 229 11.17 -15.69 19.31
N GLY A 230 10.47 -15.48 20.44
CA GLY A 230 10.19 -16.51 21.44
C GLY A 230 9.26 -17.62 20.97
N GLU A 231 8.40 -17.38 19.97
CA GLU A 231 7.55 -18.40 19.33
C GLU A 231 8.24 -19.11 18.15
N ILE A 232 9.19 -18.45 17.50
CA ILE A 232 9.82 -18.90 16.26
C ILE A 232 11.32 -19.18 16.44
N PHE A 233 12.01 -18.42 17.30
CA PHE A 233 13.40 -18.66 17.64
C PHE A 233 13.52 -19.66 18.80
N TYR A 234 14.42 -20.60 18.61
CA TYR A 234 14.90 -21.43 19.71
C TYR A 234 15.84 -20.61 20.58
N ALA A 235 16.03 -21.03 21.85
CA ALA A 235 16.92 -20.36 22.80
C ALA A 235 18.33 -20.06 22.29
N GLN A 236 18.83 -20.86 21.33
CA GLN A 236 20.12 -20.66 20.68
C GLN A 236 20.15 -19.47 19.74
N GLN A 237 19.05 -19.19 19.05
CA GLN A 237 18.94 -18.03 18.16
C GLN A 237 18.86 -16.74 18.99
N GLU A 238 18.10 -16.74 20.08
CA GLU A 238 18.08 -15.64 21.06
C GLU A 238 19.47 -15.37 21.64
N ALA A 239 20.22 -16.43 21.97
CA ALA A 239 21.58 -16.32 22.49
C ALA A 239 22.54 -15.68 21.45
N VAL A 240 22.40 -16.00 20.16
CA VAL A 240 23.18 -15.35 19.11
C VAL A 240 22.85 -13.86 19.02
N VAL A 241 21.56 -13.51 18.98
CA VAL A 241 21.12 -12.10 18.89
C VAL A 241 21.60 -11.30 20.11
N ALA A 242 21.40 -11.82 21.32
CA ALA A 242 21.86 -11.16 22.53
C ALA A 242 23.37 -10.89 22.49
N ARG A 243 24.17 -11.87 22.03
CA ARG A 243 25.61 -11.73 21.93
C ARG A 243 26.04 -10.73 20.83
N ILE A 244 25.32 -10.66 19.72
CA ILE A 244 25.56 -9.63 18.72
C ILE A 244 25.35 -8.24 19.31
N LEU A 245 24.23 -8.03 20.02
CA LEU A 245 23.93 -6.76 20.67
C LEU A 245 24.99 -6.37 21.72
N ASP A 246 25.41 -7.33 22.55
CA ASP A 246 26.48 -7.11 23.53
C ASP A 246 27.81 -6.72 22.84
N ASN A 247 28.17 -7.40 21.75
CA ASN A 247 29.39 -7.10 21.00
C ASN A 247 29.36 -5.71 20.37
N LEU A 248 28.19 -5.28 19.82
CA LEU A 248 28.01 -3.94 19.24
C LEU A 248 28.06 -2.84 20.30
N GLN A 249 27.56 -3.09 21.53
CA GLN A 249 27.57 -2.12 22.63
C GLN A 249 28.93 -1.95 23.32
N GLN A 250 29.78 -2.99 23.37
CA GLN A 250 31.06 -2.95 24.04
C GLN A 250 32.14 -2.14 23.31
N GLU A 251 31.92 -1.85 22.04
CA GLU A 251 32.89 -1.20 21.16
C GLU A 251 32.44 0.22 20.72
N ALA A 252 31.23 0.65 21.12
CA ALA A 252 30.73 2.00 20.91
C ALA A 252 31.17 2.94 22.04
#